data_209aa10630da94350a5f997879ff81a0
#
_entry.id   209aa10630da94350a5f997879ff81a0
#
_cell.length_a   1.000
_cell.length_b   1.000
_cell.length_c   1.000
_cell.angle_alpha   90.00
_cell.angle_beta   90.00
_cell.angle_gamma   90.00
#
_symmetry.space_group_name_H-M   'P 1'
#
loop_
_entity.id
_entity.type
_entity.pdbx_description
1 polymer ?
#
loop_
_entity_poly.entity_id
_entity_poly.type
_entity_poly.pdbx_seq_one_letter_code
_entity_poly.pdbx_strand_id
1 'polypeptide(L)'
;MADFVLIHGTTQGPNGWNRLIRELAKNGHRSTAVDLAAAPAKTSGELVRVVKSQVPDDFHAPVVVAHSGTGPLIPSICRELRASHAVWLAALVPDRDATLQQEIESAPTSIFSHEWIGENPTTDVPAAIYFLFHDCDLETLRWALSTVRLFAPAFLYASNPPALAELPSTYIAGIHDRVIQPSWSRRAAHSRLGANYITLDSGHCPHVSRPVEVAMILNKLPA
;
A
#
# COMPACT_ATOMS: atom_id res chain seq x y z
N MET A 1 -22.15 -3.39 -2.32
CA MET A 1 -21.57 -2.56 -1.23
C MET A 1 -20.45 -3.40 -0.63
N ALA A 2 -19.25 -2.88 -0.50
CA ALA A 2 -18.10 -3.59 0.07
C ALA A 2 -17.46 -2.73 1.18
N ASP A 3 -16.72 -3.41 2.07
CA ASP A 3 -15.95 -2.78 3.16
C ASP A 3 -14.47 -2.77 2.78
N PHE A 4 -13.81 -1.61 2.94
CA PHE A 4 -12.39 -1.45 2.62
C PHE A 4 -11.58 -1.09 3.85
N VAL A 5 -10.47 -1.81 4.08
CA VAL A 5 -9.47 -1.49 5.09
C VAL A 5 -8.22 -0.98 4.37
N LEU A 6 -7.89 0.29 4.59
CA LEU A 6 -6.85 1.02 3.87
C LEU A 6 -5.63 1.21 4.77
N ILE A 7 -4.50 0.65 4.34
CA ILE A 7 -3.23 0.60 5.09
C ILE A 7 -2.24 1.54 4.43
N HIS A 8 -1.84 2.61 5.12
CA HIS A 8 -0.90 3.60 4.58
C HIS A 8 0.51 3.03 4.40
N GLY A 9 1.27 3.65 3.48
CA GLY A 9 2.69 3.33 3.25
C GLY A 9 3.62 3.85 4.34
N THR A 10 4.93 3.66 4.13
CA THR A 10 5.98 4.08 5.10
C THR A 10 6.24 5.59 5.11
N THR A 11 5.75 6.32 4.13
CA THR A 11 6.01 7.75 3.94
C THR A 11 4.77 8.63 4.09
N GLN A 12 3.62 8.03 4.39
CA GLN A 12 2.36 8.75 4.59
C GLN A 12 1.62 8.25 5.83
N GLY A 13 0.73 9.10 6.37
CA GLY A 13 -0.24 8.72 7.39
C GLY A 13 -1.60 8.34 6.78
N PRO A 14 -2.59 7.97 7.62
CA PRO A 14 -3.92 7.54 7.17
C PRO A 14 -4.67 8.62 6.38
N ASN A 15 -4.38 9.90 6.63
CA ASN A 15 -5.00 11.03 5.91
C ASN A 15 -4.71 11.01 4.39
N GLY A 16 -3.66 10.32 3.94
CA GLY A 16 -3.36 10.11 2.52
C GLY A 16 -4.48 9.43 1.75
N TRP A 17 -5.34 8.69 2.44
CA TRP A 17 -6.48 7.99 1.86
C TRP A 17 -7.74 8.85 1.67
N ASN A 18 -7.79 10.08 2.23
CA ASN A 18 -9.03 10.87 2.31
C ASN A 18 -9.71 11.12 0.96
N ARG A 19 -8.94 11.28 -0.12
CA ARG A 19 -9.51 11.44 -1.46
C ARG A 19 -10.14 10.15 -1.96
N LEU A 20 -9.46 9.02 -1.82
CA LEU A 20 -10.00 7.72 -2.21
C LEU A 20 -11.23 7.33 -1.38
N ILE A 21 -11.22 7.59 -0.07
CA ILE A 21 -12.38 7.35 0.82
C ILE A 21 -13.63 8.06 0.30
N ARG A 22 -13.50 9.31 -0.13
CA ARG A 22 -14.63 10.05 -0.71
C ARG A 22 -15.17 9.42 -1.99
N GLU A 23 -14.27 8.92 -2.86
CA GLU A 23 -14.69 8.27 -4.10
C GLU A 23 -15.35 6.90 -3.84
N LEU A 24 -14.83 6.13 -2.89
CA LEU A 24 -15.47 4.89 -2.45
C LEU A 24 -16.86 5.12 -1.86
N ALA A 25 -17.02 6.17 -1.03
CA ALA A 25 -18.31 6.53 -0.44
C ALA A 25 -19.35 6.94 -1.50
N LYS A 26 -18.94 7.66 -2.57
CA LYS A 26 -19.83 7.99 -3.69
C LYS A 26 -20.39 6.73 -4.39
N ASN A 27 -19.65 5.63 -4.35
CA ASN A 27 -20.06 4.35 -4.91
C ASN A 27 -20.78 3.45 -3.89
N GLY A 28 -21.14 3.99 -2.71
CA GLY A 28 -21.87 3.25 -1.68
C GLY A 28 -21.01 2.27 -0.87
N HIS A 29 -19.69 2.39 -0.93
CA HIS A 29 -18.78 1.56 -0.13
C HIS A 29 -18.46 2.20 1.22
N ARG A 30 -18.17 1.37 2.22
CA ARG A 30 -17.60 1.80 3.48
C ARG A 30 -16.10 1.60 3.48
N SER A 31 -15.36 2.47 4.15
CA SER A 31 -13.91 2.35 4.25
C SER A 31 -13.38 2.90 5.56
N THR A 32 -12.34 2.29 6.08
CA THR A 32 -11.55 2.80 7.20
C THR A 32 -10.07 2.89 6.80
N ALA A 33 -9.45 4.03 7.05
CA ALA A 33 -8.01 4.19 6.94
C ALA A 33 -7.39 4.04 8.33
N VAL A 34 -6.55 3.02 8.49
CA VAL A 34 -5.94 2.72 9.79
C VAL A 34 -4.64 3.49 9.97
N ASP A 35 -4.39 3.93 11.19
CA ASP A 35 -3.11 4.50 11.59
C ASP A 35 -2.22 3.40 12.22
N LEU A 36 -1.20 2.99 11.51
CA LEU A 36 -0.25 1.98 12.00
C LEU A 36 0.59 2.45 13.19
N ALA A 37 0.67 3.77 13.41
CA ALA A 37 1.35 4.38 14.55
C ALA A 37 0.41 4.74 15.71
N ALA A 38 -0.85 4.31 15.69
CA ALA A 38 -1.82 4.59 16.75
C ALA A 38 -1.44 3.95 18.10
N ALA A 39 -0.65 2.87 18.07
CA ALA A 39 -0.08 2.25 19.25
C ALA A 39 1.34 1.72 18.97
N PRO A 40 2.21 1.63 19.99
CA PRO A 40 3.53 1.03 19.84
C PRO A 40 3.43 -0.43 19.39
N ALA A 41 4.28 -0.81 18.43
CA ALA A 41 4.39 -2.19 17.94
C ALA A 41 5.86 -2.52 17.67
N LYS A 42 6.26 -3.73 18.01
CA LYS A 42 7.62 -4.28 17.83
C LYS A 42 7.63 -5.50 16.92
N THR A 43 6.46 -5.98 16.52
CA THR A 43 6.28 -7.15 15.67
C THR A 43 5.13 -6.93 14.67
N SER A 44 5.17 -7.67 13.55
CA SER A 44 4.06 -7.66 12.58
C SER A 44 2.73 -8.10 13.21
N GLY A 45 2.75 -9.06 14.14
CA GLY A 45 1.55 -9.49 14.86
C GLY A 45 0.95 -8.40 15.75
N GLU A 46 1.77 -7.53 16.35
CA GLU A 46 1.29 -6.36 17.10
C GLU A 46 0.69 -5.32 16.16
N LEU A 47 1.29 -5.07 14.98
CA LEU A 47 0.69 -4.20 13.98
C LEU A 47 -0.66 -4.72 13.49
N VAL A 48 -0.82 -6.03 13.31
CA VAL A 48 -2.12 -6.62 12.94
C VAL A 48 -3.17 -6.34 14.02
N ARG A 49 -2.82 -6.41 15.31
CA ARG A 49 -3.74 -6.03 16.40
C ARG A 49 -4.08 -4.53 16.38
N VAL A 50 -3.10 -3.66 16.09
CA VAL A 50 -3.33 -2.21 15.91
C VAL A 50 -4.30 -1.96 14.75
N VAL A 51 -4.15 -2.67 13.64
CA VAL A 51 -5.11 -2.61 12.52
C VAL A 51 -6.49 -3.05 12.96
N LYS A 52 -6.60 -4.25 13.56
CA LYS A 52 -7.89 -4.82 13.96
C LYS A 52 -8.66 -3.91 14.91
N SER A 53 -7.99 -3.26 15.86
CA SER A 53 -8.65 -2.36 16.83
C SER A 53 -9.25 -1.11 16.22
N GLN A 54 -8.94 -0.79 14.95
CA GLN A 54 -9.45 0.37 14.22
C GLN A 54 -10.46 0.00 13.13
N VAL A 55 -10.65 -1.30 12.88
CA VAL A 55 -11.64 -1.79 11.91
C VAL A 55 -12.99 -1.91 12.62
N PRO A 56 -14.08 -1.33 12.10
CA PRO A 56 -15.42 -1.47 12.67
C PRO A 56 -15.84 -2.94 12.77
N ASP A 57 -16.46 -3.31 13.89
CA ASP A 57 -16.87 -4.70 14.16
C ASP A 57 -17.92 -5.24 13.15
N ASP A 58 -18.65 -4.34 12.50
CA ASP A 58 -19.65 -4.64 11.49
C ASP A 58 -19.10 -4.70 10.05
N PHE A 59 -17.78 -4.63 9.87
CA PHE A 59 -17.14 -4.92 8.58
C PHE A 59 -17.08 -6.44 8.36
N HIS A 60 -17.58 -6.88 7.19
CA HIS A 60 -17.63 -8.29 6.86
C HIS A 60 -16.77 -8.59 5.63
N ALA A 61 -15.84 -9.56 5.77
CA ALA A 61 -14.95 -10.01 4.72
C ALA A 61 -14.36 -8.84 3.89
N PRO A 62 -13.71 -7.85 4.53
CA PRO A 62 -13.31 -6.62 3.85
C PRO A 62 -12.28 -6.86 2.74
N VAL A 63 -12.21 -5.94 1.79
CA VAL A 63 -11.07 -5.80 0.89
C VAL A 63 -9.96 -5.07 1.63
N VAL A 64 -8.78 -5.67 1.74
CA VAL A 64 -7.60 -5.07 2.35
C VAL A 64 -6.74 -4.44 1.27
N VAL A 65 -6.50 -3.14 1.38
CA VAL A 65 -5.64 -2.37 0.46
C VAL A 65 -4.42 -1.87 1.24
N ALA A 66 -3.21 -2.26 0.85
CA ALA A 66 -2.00 -1.69 1.43
C ALA A 66 -1.13 -1.02 0.37
N HIS A 67 -0.51 0.11 0.76
CA HIS A 67 0.32 0.93 -0.09
C HIS A 67 1.81 0.74 0.22
N SER A 68 2.63 0.66 -0.83
CA SER A 68 4.08 0.81 -0.73
C SER A 68 4.74 -0.18 0.25
N GLY A 69 5.58 0.31 1.15
CA GLY A 69 6.38 -0.48 2.09
C GLY A 69 5.59 -1.32 3.10
N THR A 70 4.28 -1.15 3.23
CA THR A 70 3.45 -1.94 4.16
C THR A 70 2.78 -3.16 3.53
N GLY A 71 3.05 -3.42 2.24
CA GLY A 71 2.60 -4.64 1.58
C GLY A 71 2.82 -5.94 2.38
N PRO A 72 3.97 -6.16 3.05
CA PRO A 72 4.20 -7.36 3.86
C PRO A 72 3.17 -7.64 4.96
N LEU A 73 2.39 -6.64 5.36
CA LEU A 73 1.31 -6.84 6.35
C LEU A 73 0.06 -7.49 5.76
N ILE A 74 -0.16 -7.39 4.44
CA ILE A 74 -1.40 -7.86 3.78
C ILE A 74 -1.74 -9.29 4.16
N PRO A 75 -0.83 -10.29 4.07
CA PRO A 75 -1.20 -11.68 4.35
C PRO A 75 -1.72 -11.88 5.77
N SER A 76 -1.08 -11.26 6.75
CA SER A 76 -1.47 -11.37 8.16
C SER A 76 -2.77 -10.64 8.46
N ILE A 77 -2.95 -9.44 7.90
CA ILE A 77 -4.19 -8.65 8.05
C ILE A 77 -5.37 -9.36 7.38
N CYS A 78 -5.19 -9.85 6.15
CA CYS A 78 -6.23 -10.58 5.44
C CYS A 78 -6.70 -11.82 6.21
N ARG A 79 -5.76 -12.57 6.80
CA ARG A 79 -6.10 -13.72 7.65
C ARG A 79 -6.88 -13.31 8.89
N GLU A 80 -6.43 -12.27 9.60
CA GLU A 80 -7.06 -11.77 10.83
C GLU A 80 -8.47 -11.26 10.59
N LEU A 81 -8.67 -10.51 9.50
CA LEU A 81 -9.95 -9.91 9.16
C LEU A 81 -10.86 -10.81 8.30
N ARG A 82 -10.39 -12.03 7.93
CA ARG A 82 -11.08 -12.91 6.98
C ARG A 82 -11.47 -12.18 5.70
N ALA A 83 -10.49 -11.45 5.14
CA ALA A 83 -10.69 -10.61 3.97
C ALA A 83 -11.18 -11.41 2.76
N SER A 84 -12.00 -10.79 1.90
CA SER A 84 -12.44 -11.37 0.63
C SER A 84 -11.44 -11.15 -0.50
N HIS A 85 -10.62 -10.11 -0.42
CA HIS A 85 -9.68 -9.72 -1.49
C HIS A 85 -8.48 -8.95 -0.94
N ALA A 86 -7.32 -9.12 -1.56
CA ALA A 86 -6.11 -8.38 -1.26
C ALA A 86 -5.74 -7.43 -2.40
N VAL A 87 -5.49 -6.15 -2.08
CA VAL A 87 -5.03 -5.16 -3.07
C VAL A 87 -3.66 -4.61 -2.69
N TRP A 88 -2.72 -4.77 -3.60
CA TRP A 88 -1.34 -4.31 -3.49
C TRP A 88 -1.20 -3.04 -4.32
N LEU A 89 -1.29 -1.87 -3.68
CA LEU A 89 -1.22 -0.59 -4.35
C LEU A 89 0.23 -0.07 -4.37
N ALA A 90 0.91 -0.18 -5.49
CA ALA A 90 2.34 0.14 -5.61
C ALA A 90 3.15 -0.41 -4.42
N ALA A 91 2.91 -1.68 -4.04
CA ALA A 91 3.34 -2.23 -2.77
C ALA A 91 4.48 -3.25 -2.89
N LEU A 92 5.32 -3.33 -1.86
CA LEU A 92 6.33 -4.37 -1.75
C LEU A 92 5.67 -5.73 -1.49
N VAL A 93 6.05 -6.71 -2.27
CA VAL A 93 5.56 -8.10 -2.17
C VAL A 93 6.69 -8.97 -1.64
N PRO A 94 6.52 -9.59 -0.45
CA PRO A 94 7.55 -10.47 0.09
C PRO A 94 7.73 -11.73 -0.76
N ASP A 95 8.95 -12.26 -0.77
CA ASP A 95 9.26 -13.56 -1.36
C ASP A 95 9.00 -14.69 -0.36
N ARG A 96 8.95 -15.94 -0.83
CA ARG A 96 8.84 -17.12 0.02
C ARG A 96 10.20 -17.57 0.56
N ASP A 97 11.25 -17.39 -0.24
CA ASP A 97 12.59 -17.94 -0.01
C ASP A 97 13.55 -16.95 0.63
N ALA A 98 13.26 -15.64 0.58
CA ALA A 98 14.07 -14.57 1.15
C ALA A 98 13.22 -13.52 1.84
N THR A 99 13.76 -12.91 2.89
CA THR A 99 13.12 -11.75 3.49
C THR A 99 13.28 -10.52 2.59
N LEU A 100 12.34 -9.58 2.66
CA LEU A 100 12.49 -8.32 1.93
C LEU A 100 13.76 -7.57 2.32
N GLN A 101 14.19 -7.67 3.58
CA GLN A 101 15.45 -7.09 4.02
C GLN A 101 16.62 -7.68 3.23
N GLN A 102 16.72 -9.01 3.14
CA GLN A 102 17.78 -9.68 2.38
C GLN A 102 17.76 -9.30 0.89
N GLU A 103 16.56 -9.22 0.29
CA GLU A 103 16.39 -8.83 -1.10
C GLU A 103 16.82 -7.38 -1.33
N ILE A 104 16.43 -6.45 -0.45
CA ILE A 104 16.82 -5.04 -0.52
C ILE A 104 18.34 -4.89 -0.33
N GLU A 105 18.96 -5.58 0.63
CA GLU A 105 20.38 -5.52 0.91
C GLU A 105 21.22 -6.09 -0.25
N SER A 106 20.75 -7.15 -0.89
CA SER A 106 21.50 -7.82 -1.97
C SER A 106 21.38 -7.12 -3.32
N ALA A 107 20.22 -6.57 -3.64
CA ALA A 107 19.94 -5.99 -4.95
C ALA A 107 18.89 -4.85 -4.89
N PRO A 108 19.17 -3.73 -4.18
CA PRO A 108 18.21 -2.65 -4.00
C PRO A 108 17.69 -2.06 -5.31
N THR A 109 18.56 -1.95 -6.32
CA THR A 109 18.19 -1.43 -7.64
C THR A 109 17.35 -2.40 -8.48
N SER A 110 17.18 -3.65 -8.07
CA SER A 110 16.22 -4.55 -8.71
C SER A 110 14.77 -4.22 -8.35
N ILE A 111 14.57 -3.63 -7.16
CA ILE A 111 13.26 -3.29 -6.59
C ILE A 111 12.94 -1.82 -6.79
N PHE A 112 13.89 -0.96 -6.40
CA PHE A 112 13.71 0.49 -6.37
C PHE A 112 14.38 1.17 -7.56
N SER A 113 13.89 2.35 -7.91
CA SER A 113 14.64 3.22 -8.81
C SER A 113 15.98 3.59 -8.16
N HIS A 114 17.03 3.74 -8.98
CA HIS A 114 18.36 4.10 -8.47
C HIS A 114 18.33 5.45 -7.72
N GLU A 115 17.53 6.38 -8.21
CA GLU A 115 17.41 7.74 -7.65
C GLU A 115 16.69 7.74 -6.29
N TRP A 116 15.85 6.73 -6.00
CA TRP A 116 15.17 6.60 -4.72
C TRP A 116 16.08 6.18 -3.57
N ILE A 117 17.19 5.49 -3.87
CA ILE A 117 18.03 4.86 -2.85
C ILE A 117 18.79 5.94 -2.05
N GLY A 118 18.55 5.99 -0.74
CA GLY A 118 19.11 6.97 0.17
C GLY A 118 18.24 8.21 0.39
N GLU A 119 17.16 8.36 -0.36
CA GLU A 119 16.24 9.50 -0.22
C GLU A 119 15.27 9.35 0.96
N ASN A 120 14.91 10.47 1.55
CA ASN A 120 13.92 10.52 2.64
C ASN A 120 12.87 11.60 2.40
N PRO A 121 11.76 11.28 1.71
CA PRO A 121 10.72 12.25 1.39
C PRO A 121 9.98 12.78 2.62
N THR A 122 10.17 12.20 3.81
CA THR A 122 9.51 12.67 5.02
C THR A 122 10.22 13.86 5.68
N THR A 123 11.46 14.12 5.28
CA THR A 123 12.28 15.27 5.74
C THR A 123 12.71 16.19 4.61
N ASP A 124 12.51 15.77 3.35
CA ASP A 124 12.88 16.50 2.15
C ASP A 124 11.66 16.70 1.25
N VAL A 125 11.15 17.95 1.20
CA VAL A 125 9.98 18.29 0.39
C VAL A 125 10.22 18.12 -1.11
N PRO A 126 11.35 18.57 -1.70
CA PRO A 126 11.71 18.25 -3.08
C PRO A 126 11.66 16.74 -3.39
N ALA A 127 12.22 15.89 -2.52
CA ALA A 127 12.16 14.44 -2.68
C ALA A 127 10.72 13.92 -2.61
N ALA A 128 9.89 14.43 -1.67
CA ALA A 128 8.47 14.07 -1.60
C ALA A 128 7.72 14.42 -2.90
N ILE A 129 7.97 15.61 -3.46
CA ILE A 129 7.36 16.04 -4.72
C ILE A 129 7.83 15.14 -5.87
N TYR A 130 9.13 14.92 -5.99
CA TYR A 130 9.72 14.19 -7.10
C TYR A 130 9.31 12.70 -7.12
N PHE A 131 9.37 12.03 -5.98
CA PHE A 131 9.14 10.58 -5.90
C PHE A 131 7.67 10.21 -5.67
N LEU A 132 6.96 10.95 -4.81
CA LEU A 132 5.63 10.54 -4.36
C LEU A 132 4.50 11.23 -5.13
N PHE A 133 4.68 12.52 -5.52
CA PHE A 133 3.57 13.37 -5.93
C PHE A 133 3.79 14.14 -7.24
N HIS A 134 4.78 13.74 -8.04
CA HIS A 134 5.14 14.47 -9.29
C HIS A 134 4.01 14.55 -10.33
N ASP A 135 3.01 13.67 -10.22
CA ASP A 135 1.86 13.58 -11.10
C ASP A 135 0.60 14.26 -10.54
N CYS A 136 0.74 14.98 -9.43
CA CYS A 136 -0.34 15.75 -8.81
C CYS A 136 -0.42 17.17 -9.37
N ASP A 137 -1.64 17.69 -9.50
CA ASP A 137 -1.85 19.13 -9.66
C ASP A 137 -1.47 19.91 -8.39
N LEU A 138 -1.38 21.22 -8.49
CA LEU A 138 -0.89 22.07 -7.39
C LEU A 138 -1.78 22.00 -6.13
N GLU A 139 -3.10 21.90 -6.29
CA GLU A 139 -4.04 21.79 -5.17
C GLU A 139 -3.85 20.44 -4.45
N THR A 140 -3.82 19.37 -5.23
CA THR A 140 -3.58 18.02 -4.73
C THR A 140 -2.22 17.92 -4.03
N LEU A 141 -1.18 18.48 -4.65
CA LEU A 141 0.19 18.49 -4.10
C LEU A 141 0.26 19.17 -2.74
N ARG A 142 -0.34 20.34 -2.59
CA ARG A 142 -0.35 21.08 -1.30
C ARG A 142 -0.99 20.24 -0.18
N TRP A 143 -2.11 19.58 -0.48
CA TRP A 143 -2.74 18.68 0.47
C TRP A 143 -1.90 17.42 0.71
N ALA A 144 -1.37 16.78 -0.34
CA ALA A 144 -0.59 15.56 -0.25
C ALA A 144 0.65 15.72 0.65
N LEU A 145 1.35 16.85 0.55
CA LEU A 145 2.49 17.17 1.41
C LEU A 145 2.11 17.20 2.89
N SER A 146 0.89 17.60 3.25
CA SER A 146 0.43 17.58 4.64
C SER A 146 0.16 16.17 5.18
N THR A 147 0.13 15.16 4.32
CA THR A 147 -0.09 13.75 4.71
C THR A 147 1.21 12.98 4.92
N VAL A 148 2.34 13.59 4.58
CA VAL A 148 3.67 12.96 4.69
C VAL A 148 4.02 12.72 6.17
N ARG A 149 4.34 11.48 6.48
CA ARG A 149 4.74 11.04 7.82
C ARG A 149 5.56 9.77 7.73
N LEU A 150 6.70 9.73 8.42
CA LEU A 150 7.53 8.53 8.48
C LEU A 150 6.87 7.44 9.33
N PHE A 151 6.76 6.26 8.77
CA PHE A 151 6.44 5.01 9.45
C PHE A 151 7.26 3.88 8.81
N ALA A 152 8.42 3.56 9.38
CA ALA A 152 9.35 2.59 8.81
C ALA A 152 9.84 1.59 9.87
N PRO A 153 8.99 0.65 10.32
CA PRO A 153 9.39 -0.35 11.30
C PRO A 153 10.29 -1.41 10.63
N ALA A 154 11.57 -1.44 11.01
CA ALA A 154 12.57 -2.33 10.41
C ALA A 154 12.17 -3.82 10.49
N PHE A 155 11.50 -4.24 11.58
CA PHE A 155 11.05 -5.63 11.76
C PHE A 155 10.08 -6.11 10.67
N LEU A 156 9.42 -5.18 9.97
CA LEU A 156 8.46 -5.52 8.91
C LEU A 156 9.14 -6.24 7.73
N TYR A 157 10.40 -5.95 7.49
CA TYR A 157 11.17 -6.52 6.38
C TYR A 157 12.08 -7.68 6.80
N ALA A 158 12.29 -7.85 8.11
CA ALA A 158 13.21 -8.84 8.66
C ALA A 158 12.63 -10.26 8.75
N SER A 159 11.32 -10.43 8.49
CA SER A 159 10.66 -11.74 8.54
C SER A 159 9.71 -11.92 7.36
N ASN A 160 9.55 -13.18 6.93
CA ASN A 160 8.55 -13.50 5.92
C ASN A 160 7.16 -13.59 6.56
N PRO A 161 6.17 -12.91 5.97
CA PRO A 161 4.79 -13.10 6.40
C PRO A 161 4.31 -14.51 6.03
N PRO A 162 3.20 -14.97 6.65
CA PRO A 162 2.56 -16.20 6.21
C PRO A 162 2.16 -16.12 4.74
N ALA A 163 2.17 -17.24 4.05
CA ALA A 163 1.69 -17.29 2.67
C ALA A 163 0.24 -16.77 2.59
N LEU A 164 -0.03 -15.97 1.56
CA LEU A 164 -1.38 -15.56 1.22
C LEU A 164 -2.06 -16.75 0.52
N ALA A 165 -2.74 -17.59 1.31
CA ALA A 165 -3.40 -18.75 0.77
C ALA A 165 -4.62 -18.34 -0.08
N GLU A 166 -4.66 -18.77 -1.35
CA GLU A 166 -5.83 -18.76 -2.27
C GLU A 166 -6.74 -17.52 -2.27
N LEU A 167 -6.32 -16.42 -1.64
CA LEU A 167 -7.10 -15.19 -1.61
C LEU A 167 -6.93 -14.44 -2.94
N PRO A 168 -8.01 -14.09 -3.63
CA PRO A 168 -7.94 -13.28 -4.84
C PRO A 168 -7.13 -12.00 -4.58
N SER A 169 -6.19 -11.72 -5.48
CA SER A 169 -5.28 -10.59 -5.31
C SER A 169 -5.24 -9.72 -6.56
N THR A 170 -5.20 -8.41 -6.35
CA THR A 170 -4.99 -7.41 -7.41
C THR A 170 -3.78 -6.55 -7.07
N TYR A 171 -2.89 -6.35 -8.03
CA TYR A 171 -1.79 -5.40 -7.92
C TYR A 171 -2.08 -4.20 -8.81
N ILE A 172 -2.08 -3.00 -8.23
CA ILE A 172 -2.27 -1.74 -8.95
C ILE A 172 -0.93 -1.00 -8.95
N ALA A 173 -0.38 -0.72 -10.14
CA ALA A 173 0.89 -0.05 -10.33
C ALA A 173 0.75 1.26 -11.11
N GLY A 174 1.48 2.28 -10.72
CA GLY A 174 1.70 3.46 -11.55
C GLY A 174 2.75 3.18 -12.63
N ILE A 175 2.47 3.54 -13.89
CA ILE A 175 3.47 3.36 -14.97
C ILE A 175 4.64 4.34 -14.86
N HIS A 176 4.46 5.43 -14.09
CA HIS A 176 5.46 6.46 -13.82
C HIS A 176 5.97 6.40 -12.37
N ASP A 177 5.86 5.24 -11.73
CA ASP A 177 6.37 5.06 -10.36
C ASP A 177 7.88 5.29 -10.32
N ARG A 178 8.32 6.28 -9.51
CA ARG A 178 9.72 6.64 -9.32
C ARG A 178 10.33 6.05 -8.06
N VAL A 179 9.56 5.24 -7.32
CA VAL A 179 10.00 4.53 -6.11
C VAL A 179 10.23 3.06 -6.43
N ILE A 180 9.17 2.33 -6.77
CA ILE A 180 9.25 0.90 -7.10
C ILE A 180 9.30 0.75 -8.63
N GLN A 181 10.27 -0.01 -9.11
CA GLN A 181 10.39 -0.26 -10.54
C GLN A 181 9.17 -1.02 -11.08
N PRO A 182 8.48 -0.50 -12.13
CA PRO A 182 7.32 -1.18 -12.72
C PRO A 182 7.64 -2.60 -13.22
N SER A 183 8.88 -2.84 -13.64
CA SER A 183 9.33 -4.18 -14.05
C SER A 183 9.38 -5.16 -12.88
N TRP A 184 9.83 -4.71 -11.71
CA TRP A 184 9.85 -5.52 -10.49
C TRP A 184 8.42 -5.79 -10.00
N SER A 185 7.59 -4.75 -9.88
CA SER A 185 6.20 -4.90 -9.42
C SER A 185 5.40 -5.87 -10.27
N ARG A 186 5.57 -5.83 -11.59
CA ARG A 186 4.94 -6.80 -12.51
C ARG A 186 5.40 -8.22 -12.25
N ARG A 187 6.74 -8.46 -12.13
CA ARG A 187 7.27 -9.79 -11.82
C ARG A 187 6.76 -10.30 -10.48
N ALA A 188 6.85 -9.48 -9.43
CA ALA A 188 6.41 -9.85 -8.10
C ALA A 188 4.91 -10.17 -8.04
N ALA A 189 4.06 -9.36 -8.69
CA ALA A 189 2.63 -9.60 -8.78
C ALA A 189 2.30 -10.97 -9.43
N HIS A 190 2.97 -11.29 -10.54
CA HIS A 190 2.74 -12.56 -11.23
C HIS A 190 3.35 -13.76 -10.50
N SER A 191 4.65 -13.69 -10.16
CA SER A 191 5.38 -14.87 -9.67
C SER A 191 5.12 -15.18 -8.18
N ARG A 192 4.87 -14.15 -7.35
CA ARG A 192 4.70 -14.32 -5.90
C ARG A 192 3.23 -14.39 -5.47
N LEU A 193 2.33 -13.72 -6.21
CA LEU A 193 0.92 -13.58 -5.84
C LEU A 193 -0.04 -14.27 -6.79
N GLY A 194 0.33 -14.49 -8.07
CA GLY A 194 -0.64 -14.84 -9.10
C GLY A 194 -1.73 -13.76 -9.27
N ALA A 195 -1.41 -12.51 -8.95
CA ALA A 195 -2.37 -11.42 -8.89
C ALA A 195 -2.78 -10.91 -10.28
N ASN A 196 -4.00 -10.37 -10.37
CA ASN A 196 -4.40 -9.52 -11.48
C ASN A 196 -3.58 -8.22 -11.43
N TYR A 197 -2.79 -7.95 -12.48
CA TYR A 197 -1.90 -6.78 -12.55
C TYR A 197 -2.54 -5.69 -13.41
N ILE A 198 -2.83 -4.54 -12.77
CA ILE A 198 -3.46 -3.38 -13.41
C ILE A 198 -2.50 -2.19 -13.35
N THR A 199 -2.36 -1.47 -14.46
CA THR A 199 -1.55 -0.26 -14.52
C THR A 199 -2.42 0.99 -14.63
N LEU A 200 -1.97 2.07 -13.98
CA LEU A 200 -2.54 3.40 -14.07
C LEU A 200 -1.52 4.38 -14.64
N ASP A 201 -2.00 5.39 -15.35
CA ASP A 201 -1.20 6.56 -15.73
C ASP A 201 -1.01 7.46 -14.51
N SER A 202 -0.12 7.04 -13.62
CA SER A 202 0.15 7.66 -12.33
C SER A 202 1.57 7.40 -11.85
N GLY A 203 1.98 8.18 -10.83
CA GLY A 203 3.18 7.96 -10.03
C GLY A 203 2.99 6.90 -8.94
N HIS A 204 3.82 7.00 -7.89
CA HIS A 204 3.85 6.05 -6.76
C HIS A 204 2.59 6.08 -5.88
N CYS A 205 1.87 7.20 -5.82
CA CYS A 205 0.72 7.39 -4.95
C CYS A 205 -0.61 7.55 -5.72
N PRO A 206 -1.10 6.54 -6.47
CA PRO A 206 -2.29 6.68 -7.29
C PRO A 206 -3.57 6.97 -6.48
N HIS A 207 -3.66 6.55 -5.21
CA HIS A 207 -4.76 6.91 -4.32
C HIS A 207 -4.84 8.42 -4.00
N VAL A 208 -3.73 9.14 -4.23
CA VAL A 208 -3.61 10.60 -4.08
C VAL A 208 -3.91 11.30 -5.39
N SER A 209 -3.22 10.92 -6.47
CA SER A 209 -3.25 11.61 -7.76
C SER A 209 -4.40 11.15 -8.68
N ARG A 210 -4.86 9.90 -8.56
CA ARG A 210 -5.89 9.26 -9.40
C ARG A 210 -6.95 8.52 -8.56
N PRO A 211 -7.53 9.17 -7.51
CA PRO A 211 -8.44 8.49 -6.58
C PRO A 211 -9.70 7.95 -7.27
N VAL A 212 -10.18 8.61 -8.32
CA VAL A 212 -11.35 8.18 -9.09
C VAL A 212 -11.07 6.88 -9.81
N GLU A 213 -9.93 6.79 -10.51
CA GLU A 213 -9.53 5.61 -11.27
C GLU A 213 -9.25 4.43 -10.34
N VAL A 214 -8.60 4.67 -9.19
CA VAL A 214 -8.42 3.64 -8.16
C VAL A 214 -9.77 3.16 -7.64
N ALA A 215 -10.70 4.05 -7.31
CA ALA A 215 -12.04 3.67 -6.86
C ALA A 215 -12.80 2.86 -7.92
N MET A 216 -12.68 3.22 -9.21
CA MET A 216 -13.30 2.47 -10.32
C MET A 216 -12.74 1.04 -10.43
N ILE A 217 -11.45 0.83 -10.15
CA ILE A 217 -10.85 -0.51 -10.10
C ILE A 217 -11.41 -1.27 -8.90
N LEU A 218 -11.38 -0.66 -7.72
CA LEU A 218 -11.84 -1.28 -6.48
C LEU A 218 -13.33 -1.66 -6.53
N ASN A 219 -14.16 -0.84 -7.19
CA ASN A 219 -15.60 -1.09 -7.38
C ASN A 219 -15.90 -2.34 -8.23
N LYS A 220 -14.94 -2.80 -9.04
CA LYS A 220 -15.08 -4.00 -9.90
C LYS A 220 -14.59 -5.28 -9.23
N LEU A 221 -14.02 -5.18 -8.03
CA LEU A 221 -13.56 -6.36 -7.30
C LEU A 221 -14.76 -7.19 -6.84
N PRO A 222 -14.65 -8.51 -6.82
CA PRO A 222 -15.69 -9.36 -6.25
C PRO A 222 -15.87 -9.02 -4.76
N ALA A 223 -17.11 -8.77 -4.38
CA ALA A 223 -17.52 -8.50 -3.01
C ALA A 223 -17.73 -9.80 -2.24
#